data_02d1653b4a8307edf30dbc04b0b472fa
#
_entry.id   02d1653b4a8307edf30dbc04b0b472fa
#
_cell.length_a   1.000
_cell.length_b   1.000
_cell.length_c   1.000
_cell.angle_alpha   90.00
_cell.angle_beta   90.00
_cell.angle_gamma   90.00
#
_symmetry.space_group_name_H-M   'P 1'
#
loop_
_entity.id
_entity.type
_entity.pdbx_description
1 polymer ?
#
loop_
_entity_poly.entity_id
_entity_poly.type
_entity_poly.pdbx_seq_one_letter_code
_entity_poly.pdbx_strand_id
1 'polypeptide(L)'
;MDRPNVVFIMADQMKAKASQLYWDRACPTPSLARLASEGVLFRHAVTPHPLCVPARTAVMASKFPHTLGTSLNNTLMPAGANHIFRIWNQAGYRGGIIGKNRESSADFDAPCRTNKYEREVPQLPWYRTTLPQM
;
A
#
# COMPACT_ATOMS: atom_id res chain seq x y z
N MET A 1 24.94 9.35 0.14
CA MET A 1 24.06 8.82 1.20
C MET A 1 23.41 7.57 0.67
N ASP A 2 23.52 6.47 1.39
CA ASP A 2 22.80 5.23 1.05
C ASP A 2 21.30 5.48 1.19
N ARG A 3 20.55 5.16 0.14
CA ARG A 3 19.10 5.29 0.12
C ARG A 3 18.50 4.00 0.66
N PRO A 4 17.72 4.03 1.77
CA PRO A 4 17.09 2.82 2.30
C PRO A 4 16.06 2.28 1.33
N ASN A 5 15.89 0.97 1.29
CA ASN A 5 14.72 0.36 0.65
C ASN A 5 13.47 0.65 1.47
N VAL A 6 12.36 0.94 0.79
CA VAL A 6 11.07 1.22 1.43
C VAL A 6 10.07 0.16 1.01
N VAL A 7 9.49 -0.54 1.99
CA VAL A 7 8.40 -1.50 1.78
C VAL A 7 7.15 -1.00 2.49
N PHE A 8 6.11 -0.72 1.71
CA PHE A 8 4.82 -0.30 2.23
C PHE A 8 3.80 -1.43 2.09
N ILE A 9 3.37 -1.99 3.21
CA ILE A 9 2.41 -3.11 3.26
C ILE A 9 1.07 -2.59 3.74
N MET A 10 0.02 -2.78 2.94
CA MET A 10 -1.34 -2.40 3.28
C MET A 10 -2.25 -3.62 3.28
N ALA A 11 -2.78 -3.99 4.44
CA ALA A 11 -3.79 -5.02 4.55
C ALA A 11 -5.14 -4.50 4.02
N ASP A 12 -5.82 -5.30 3.18
CA ASP A 12 -7.16 -4.95 2.69
C ASP A 12 -8.20 -5.22 3.78
N GLN A 13 -8.98 -4.20 4.12
CA GLN A 13 -10.13 -4.27 5.03
C GLN A 13 -9.82 -4.85 6.43
N MET A 14 -8.58 -4.80 6.88
CA MET A 14 -8.21 -5.28 8.20
C MET A 14 -8.65 -4.29 9.29
N LYS A 15 -9.48 -4.76 10.22
CA LYS A 15 -9.85 -3.99 11.41
C LYS A 15 -8.70 -3.98 12.41
N ALA A 16 -8.45 -2.86 13.09
CA ALA A 16 -7.45 -2.79 14.16
C ALA A 16 -7.67 -3.88 15.22
N LYS A 17 -8.91 -4.09 15.64
CA LYS A 17 -9.30 -5.13 16.60
C LYS A 17 -9.12 -6.58 16.11
N ALA A 18 -8.69 -6.82 14.88
CA ALA A 18 -8.33 -8.15 14.41
C ALA A 18 -6.90 -8.55 14.81
N SER A 19 -6.09 -7.60 15.27
CA SER A 19 -4.71 -7.84 15.73
C SER A 19 -4.62 -7.76 17.25
N GLN A 20 -3.85 -8.67 17.85
CA GLN A 20 -3.53 -8.68 19.29
C GLN A 20 -2.84 -7.39 19.76
N LEU A 21 -2.26 -6.59 18.85
CA LEU A 21 -1.64 -5.32 19.17
C LEU A 21 -2.65 -4.26 19.66
N TYR A 22 -3.92 -4.41 19.26
CA TYR A 22 -4.98 -3.45 19.58
C TYR A 22 -6.11 -4.04 20.43
N TRP A 23 -6.19 -5.36 20.54
CA TRP A 23 -7.23 -6.02 21.30
C TRP A 23 -6.79 -7.42 21.77
N ASP A 24 -6.83 -7.67 23.06
CA ASP A 24 -6.33 -8.90 23.70
C ASP A 24 -7.09 -10.17 23.26
N ARG A 25 -8.33 -10.03 22.80
CA ARG A 25 -9.16 -11.15 22.32
C ARG A 25 -9.06 -11.39 20.83
N ALA A 26 -8.17 -10.68 20.14
CA ALA A 26 -7.96 -10.86 18.70
C ALA A 26 -7.16 -12.13 18.41
N CYS A 27 -7.17 -12.52 17.13
CA CYS A 27 -6.29 -13.57 16.64
C CYS A 27 -4.82 -13.23 16.90
N PRO A 28 -3.99 -14.20 17.27
CA PRO A 28 -2.56 -13.99 17.39
C PRO A 28 -1.95 -13.50 16.07
N THR A 29 -1.19 -12.43 16.13
CA THR A 29 -0.48 -11.84 14.99
C THR A 29 1.01 -11.68 15.33
N PRO A 30 1.76 -12.79 15.51
CA PRO A 30 3.11 -12.77 16.04
C PRO A 30 4.09 -11.97 15.18
N SER A 31 3.97 -12.03 13.85
CA SER A 31 4.82 -11.26 12.95
C SER A 31 4.60 -9.75 13.08
N LEU A 32 3.34 -9.32 13.25
CA LEU A 32 3.05 -7.90 13.51
C LEU A 32 3.53 -7.49 14.91
N ALA A 33 3.41 -8.36 15.89
CA ALA A 33 3.93 -8.11 17.24
C ALA A 33 5.46 -7.93 17.23
N ARG A 34 6.17 -8.77 16.47
CA ARG A 34 7.60 -8.62 16.27
C ARG A 34 7.95 -7.29 15.62
N LEU A 35 7.31 -6.92 14.52
CA LEU A 35 7.53 -5.62 13.88
C LEU A 35 7.27 -4.45 14.84
N ALA A 36 6.22 -4.54 15.66
CA ALA A 36 5.90 -3.51 16.62
C ALA A 36 6.93 -3.41 17.75
N SER A 37 7.57 -4.51 18.14
CA SER A 37 8.63 -4.51 19.15
C SER A 37 9.96 -3.93 18.65
N GLU A 38 10.21 -4.01 17.34
CA GLU A 38 11.42 -3.50 16.69
C GLU A 38 11.22 -2.09 16.09
N GLY A 39 10.00 -1.57 16.08
CA GLY A 39 9.63 -0.32 15.42
C GLY A 39 8.69 0.56 16.25
N VAL A 40 7.80 1.28 15.56
CA VAL A 40 6.84 2.19 16.20
C VAL A 40 5.41 1.69 15.94
N LEU A 41 4.63 1.51 17.02
CA LEU A 41 3.21 1.19 16.95
C LEU A 41 2.34 2.44 17.17
N PHE A 42 1.59 2.83 16.13
CA PHE A 42 0.62 3.92 16.22
C PHE A 42 -0.75 3.39 16.71
N ARG A 43 -1.10 3.66 17.96
CA ARG A 43 -2.36 3.18 18.56
C ARG A 43 -3.60 3.95 18.11
N HIS A 44 -3.44 5.17 17.65
CA HIS A 44 -4.51 6.09 17.29
C HIS A 44 -4.42 6.57 15.82
N ALA A 45 -3.96 5.70 14.92
CA ALA A 45 -3.98 5.99 13.49
C ALA A 45 -5.42 5.92 12.96
N VAL A 46 -5.84 6.93 12.20
CA VAL A 46 -7.20 7.06 11.66
C VAL A 46 -7.14 7.23 10.16
N THR A 47 -8.00 6.51 9.44
CA THR A 47 -8.18 6.72 8.00
C THR A 47 -9.15 7.87 7.75
N PRO A 48 -8.91 8.71 6.71
CA PRO A 48 -9.83 9.80 6.38
C PRO A 48 -11.12 9.33 5.71
N HIS A 49 -11.21 8.05 5.30
CA HIS A 49 -12.38 7.50 4.62
C HIS A 49 -12.49 5.99 4.83
N PRO A 50 -13.72 5.43 4.99
CA PRO A 50 -13.90 4.00 5.23
C PRO A 50 -13.84 3.12 3.96
N LEU A 51 -13.94 3.71 2.76
CA LEU A 51 -13.89 2.97 1.50
C LEU A 51 -12.46 2.79 0.98
N CYS A 52 -12.24 1.69 0.25
CA CYS A 52 -10.91 1.27 -0.21
C CYS A 52 -10.22 2.31 -1.09
N VAL A 53 -10.84 2.74 -2.19
CA VAL A 53 -10.22 3.68 -3.15
C VAL A 53 -9.96 5.04 -2.49
N PRO A 54 -10.94 5.68 -1.84
CA PRO A 54 -10.70 6.96 -1.17
C PRO A 54 -9.59 6.89 -0.12
N ALA A 55 -9.57 5.86 0.73
CA ALA A 55 -8.54 5.71 1.75
C ALA A 55 -7.15 5.53 1.14
N ARG A 56 -7.03 4.70 0.09
CA ARG A 56 -5.76 4.42 -0.59
C ARG A 56 -5.23 5.64 -1.34
N THR A 57 -6.09 6.34 -2.08
CA THR A 57 -5.71 7.58 -2.77
C THR A 57 -5.26 8.64 -1.80
N ALA A 58 -5.92 8.76 -0.64
CA ALA A 58 -5.51 9.68 0.42
C ALA A 58 -4.09 9.36 0.92
N VAL A 59 -3.79 8.09 1.19
CA VAL A 59 -2.45 7.67 1.61
C VAL A 59 -1.41 7.94 0.52
N MET A 60 -1.70 7.60 -0.74
CA MET A 60 -0.77 7.75 -1.85
C MET A 60 -0.47 9.21 -2.18
N ALA A 61 -1.48 10.08 -2.15
CA ALA A 61 -1.35 11.48 -2.51
C ALA A 61 -1.16 12.42 -1.31
N SER A 62 -1.24 11.90 -0.08
CA SER A 62 -1.21 12.70 1.16
C SER A 62 -2.24 13.85 1.16
N LYS A 63 -3.43 13.57 0.63
CA LYS A 63 -4.55 14.53 0.53
C LYS A 63 -5.86 13.87 0.93
N PHE A 64 -6.79 14.66 1.44
CA PHE A 64 -8.13 14.16 1.72
C PHE A 64 -8.88 13.77 0.44
N PRO A 65 -9.73 12.72 0.48
CA PRO A 65 -10.47 12.25 -0.69
C PRO A 65 -11.31 13.31 -1.39
N HIS A 66 -11.96 14.18 -0.64
CA HIS A 66 -12.76 15.28 -1.21
C HIS A 66 -11.90 16.30 -2.00
N THR A 67 -10.66 16.51 -1.60
CA THR A 67 -9.73 17.39 -2.33
C THR A 67 -9.26 16.74 -3.64
N LEU A 68 -9.22 15.41 -3.68
CA LEU A 68 -8.82 14.63 -4.85
C LEU A 68 -10.01 14.29 -5.77
N GLY A 69 -11.25 14.53 -5.33
CA GLY A 69 -12.44 14.07 -6.03
C GLY A 69 -12.62 12.55 -6.02
N THR A 70 -11.99 11.84 -5.08
CA THR A 70 -11.99 10.36 -5.00
C THR A 70 -12.84 9.86 -3.83
N SER A 71 -14.12 10.22 -3.81
CA SER A 71 -15.01 9.89 -2.69
C SER A 71 -15.70 8.53 -2.79
N LEU A 72 -15.58 7.84 -3.92
CA LEU A 72 -16.23 6.54 -4.17
C LEU A 72 -15.24 5.51 -4.70
N ASN A 73 -15.59 4.21 -4.59
CA ASN A 73 -14.74 3.11 -5.07
C ASN A 73 -14.63 2.99 -6.60
N ASN A 74 -15.46 3.68 -7.34
CA ASN A 74 -15.43 3.76 -8.81
C ASN A 74 -14.76 5.03 -9.33
N THR A 75 -14.15 5.83 -8.46
CA THR A 75 -13.37 7.01 -8.84
C THR A 75 -11.90 6.66 -8.99
N LEU A 76 -11.22 7.36 -9.88
CA LEU A 76 -9.78 7.26 -10.07
C LEU A 76 -9.11 8.51 -9.55
N MET A 77 -7.88 8.37 -9.12
CA MET A 77 -7.05 9.53 -8.80
C MET A 77 -6.83 10.36 -10.08
N PRO A 78 -6.98 11.69 -10.02
CA PRO A 78 -6.81 12.53 -11.20
C PRO A 78 -5.45 12.33 -11.86
N ALA A 79 -5.43 12.30 -13.20
CA ALA A 79 -4.19 12.30 -13.97
C ALA A 79 -3.34 13.53 -13.58
N GLY A 80 -2.06 13.34 -13.39
CA GLY A 80 -1.16 14.40 -12.95
C GLY A 80 -1.19 14.72 -11.45
N ALA A 81 -2.03 14.05 -10.65
CA ALA A 81 -1.96 14.19 -9.19
C ALA A 81 -0.56 13.82 -8.69
N ASN A 82 -0.05 14.63 -7.77
CA ASN A 82 1.21 14.30 -7.11
C ASN A 82 0.97 13.17 -6.10
N HIS A 83 1.77 12.12 -6.19
CA HIS A 83 1.66 10.93 -5.34
C HIS A 83 3.04 10.35 -5.01
N ILE A 84 3.10 9.51 -4.00
CA ILE A 84 4.34 8.99 -3.44
C ILE A 84 5.26 8.32 -4.47
N PHE A 85 4.73 7.55 -5.43
CA PHE A 85 5.56 6.90 -6.46
C PHE A 85 6.22 7.91 -7.40
N ARG A 86 5.51 8.99 -7.78
CA ARG A 86 6.10 10.06 -8.58
C ARG A 86 7.23 10.75 -7.82
N ILE A 87 7.03 11.05 -6.56
CA ILE A 87 8.04 11.66 -5.68
C ILE A 87 9.25 10.73 -5.56
N TRP A 88 9.04 9.44 -5.34
CA TRP A 88 10.12 8.48 -5.24
C TRP A 88 10.88 8.30 -6.55
N ASN A 89 10.20 8.24 -7.69
CA ASN A 89 10.85 8.18 -8.99
C ASN A 89 11.73 9.41 -9.24
N GLN A 90 11.23 10.61 -8.93
CA GLN A 90 12.01 11.85 -9.02
C GLN A 90 13.22 11.83 -8.07
N ALA A 91 13.11 11.19 -6.93
CA ALA A 91 14.22 10.97 -6.00
C ALA A 91 15.15 9.81 -6.43
N GLY A 92 14.91 9.15 -7.57
CA GLY A 92 15.73 8.07 -8.13
C GLY A 92 15.47 6.70 -7.52
N TYR A 93 14.35 6.49 -6.85
CA TYR A 93 13.90 5.15 -6.45
C TYR A 93 13.21 4.44 -7.62
N ARG A 94 13.34 3.13 -7.66
CA ARG A 94 12.51 2.27 -8.49
C ARG A 94 11.35 1.76 -7.64
N GLY A 95 10.12 2.11 -8.01
CA GLY A 95 8.91 1.69 -7.31
C GLY A 95 8.18 0.57 -8.03
N GLY A 96 7.45 -0.26 -7.29
CA GLY A 96 6.54 -1.26 -7.82
C GLY A 96 5.33 -1.43 -6.91
N ILE A 97 4.19 -1.83 -7.48
CA ILE A 97 2.96 -2.15 -6.74
C ILE A 97 2.62 -3.61 -7.00
N ILE A 98 2.38 -4.37 -5.94
CA ILE A 98 1.97 -5.76 -6.01
C ILE A 98 0.60 -5.90 -5.36
N GLY A 99 -0.34 -6.58 -6.01
CA GLY A 99 -1.67 -6.85 -5.50
C GLY A 99 -2.73 -5.83 -5.93
N LYS A 100 -3.61 -5.43 -5.00
CA LYS A 100 -4.78 -4.60 -5.31
C LYS A 100 -4.37 -3.17 -5.66
N ASN A 101 -4.58 -2.80 -6.92
CA ASN A 101 -4.40 -1.46 -7.43
C ASN A 101 -5.64 -1.04 -8.24
N ARG A 102 -6.54 -0.32 -7.62
CA ARG A 102 -7.75 0.26 -8.24
C ARG A 102 -7.74 1.78 -8.26
N GLU A 103 -6.72 2.37 -7.67
CA GLU A 103 -6.67 3.79 -7.31
C GLU A 103 -6.04 4.66 -8.39
N SER A 104 -5.36 4.04 -9.36
CA SER A 104 -4.58 4.78 -10.34
C SER A 104 -5.25 4.80 -11.71
N SER A 105 -5.23 5.98 -12.33
CA SER A 105 -5.33 6.13 -13.77
C SER A 105 -4.17 5.41 -14.47
N ALA A 106 -4.26 5.22 -15.79
CA ALA A 106 -3.24 4.55 -16.59
C ALA A 106 -1.83 5.16 -16.47
N ASP A 107 -1.72 6.37 -15.95
CA ASP A 107 -0.50 7.19 -15.88
C ASP A 107 0.34 6.99 -14.61
N PHE A 108 0.13 5.89 -13.88
CA PHE A 108 1.00 5.54 -12.77
C PHE A 108 2.36 5.12 -13.30
N ASP A 109 3.37 5.93 -13.11
CA ASP A 109 4.77 5.69 -13.50
C ASP A 109 5.46 4.56 -12.69
N ALA A 110 4.69 3.64 -12.13
CA ALA A 110 5.24 2.47 -11.46
C ALA A 110 5.61 1.42 -12.52
N PRO A 111 6.86 1.02 -12.64
CA PRO A 111 7.33 0.08 -13.66
C PRO A 111 6.77 -1.34 -13.51
N CYS A 112 6.11 -1.62 -12.39
CA CYS A 112 5.48 -2.93 -12.13
C CYS A 112 4.07 -2.75 -11.60
N ARG A 113 3.09 -3.24 -12.36
CA ARG A 113 1.70 -3.36 -11.96
C ARG A 113 1.33 -4.84 -11.97
N THR A 114 0.97 -5.37 -10.82
CA THR A 114 0.28 -6.66 -10.76
C THR A 114 -1.17 -6.40 -10.38
N ASN A 115 -2.08 -6.70 -11.27
CA ASN A 115 -3.51 -6.62 -10.99
C ASN A 115 -3.93 -7.83 -10.15
N LYS A 116 -4.89 -7.66 -9.24
CA LYS A 116 -5.43 -8.72 -8.37
C LYS A 116 -5.89 -9.98 -9.15
N TYR A 117 -6.18 -9.84 -10.44
CA TYR A 117 -6.73 -10.89 -11.28
C TYR A 117 -5.74 -11.44 -12.31
N GLU A 118 -4.53 -10.89 -12.40
CA GLU A 118 -3.51 -11.44 -13.28
C GLU A 118 -2.81 -12.59 -12.56
N ARG A 119 -3.05 -13.81 -13.04
CA ARG A 119 -2.40 -15.04 -12.57
C ARG A 119 -0.91 -15.11 -12.93
N GLU A 120 -0.44 -14.21 -13.76
CA GLU A 120 0.95 -14.15 -14.18
C GLU A 120 1.64 -12.95 -13.54
N VAL A 121 2.48 -13.22 -12.56
CA VAL A 121 3.44 -12.23 -12.08
C VAL A 121 4.44 -12.01 -13.22
N PRO A 122 4.60 -10.78 -13.73
CA PRO A 122 5.61 -10.54 -14.74
C PRO A 122 6.96 -11.04 -14.24
N GLN A 123 7.69 -11.78 -15.10
CA GLN A 123 9.06 -12.24 -14.82
C GLN A 123 9.99 -11.02 -14.77
N LEU A 124 9.95 -10.30 -13.67
CA LEU A 124 10.86 -9.18 -13.47
C LEU A 124 12.25 -9.74 -13.09
N PRO A 125 13.33 -9.26 -13.68
CA PRO A 125 14.68 -9.83 -13.48
C PRO A 125 15.14 -9.87 -12.02
N TRP A 126 14.50 -9.10 -11.15
CA TRP A 126 14.81 -8.98 -9.71
C TRP A 126 13.73 -9.62 -8.81
N TYR A 127 12.63 -10.12 -9.37
CA TYR A 127 11.61 -10.85 -8.63
C TYR A 127 11.86 -12.36 -8.76
N ARG A 128 12.79 -12.89 -8.02
CA ARG A 128 12.91 -14.33 -7.79
C ARG A 128 12.11 -14.66 -6.54
N THR A 129 10.99 -15.33 -6.70
CA THR A 129 10.34 -16.04 -5.60
C THR A 129 11.23 -17.22 -5.20
N THR A 130 11.97 -17.05 -4.14
CA THR A 130 12.54 -18.17 -3.39
C THR A 130 11.47 -18.70 -2.44
N LEU A 131 10.34 -19.14 -2.97
CA LEU A 131 9.44 -20.00 -2.21
C LEU A 131 9.95 -21.42 -2.44
N PRO A 132 10.30 -22.18 -1.38
CA PRO A 132 10.57 -23.61 -1.51
C PRO A 132 9.31 -24.26 -2.08
N GLN A 133 9.47 -25.06 -3.12
CA GLN A 133 8.42 -25.95 -3.58
C GLN A 133 8.16 -26.94 -2.43
N MET A 134 6.97 -26.87 -1.82
CA MET A 134 6.44 -27.94 -0.99
C MET A 134 5.80 -28.99 -1.88
#